data_1d6ae0c505e8186fa31bfe7a7722f686
#
_entry.id   1d6ae0c505e8186fa31bfe7a7722f686
#
_cell.length_a   1.000
_cell.length_b   1.000
_cell.length_c   1.000
_cell.angle_alpha   90.00
_cell.angle_beta   90.00
_cell.angle_gamma   90.00
#
_symmetry.space_group_name_H-M   'P 1'
#
loop_
_entity.id
_entity.type
_entity.pdbx_description
1 polymer ?
#
loop_
_entity_poly.entity_id
_entity_poly.type
_entity_poly.pdbx_seq_one_letter_code
_entity_poly.pdbx_strand_id
1 'polypeptide(L)' 'MGKRKEVAFEEKVSLVEEYLAGRLRMREAARRAGVGHTTMESWISRYRSEGISALEE' A
#
# COMPACT_ATOMS: atom_id res chain seq x y z
N MET A 1 -6.50 -23.06 -3.17
CA MET A 1 -6.44 -22.27 -3.30
C MET A 1 -5.36 -21.58 -3.04
N GLY A 2 -4.80 -21.25 -2.52
CA GLY A 2 -3.68 -20.65 -2.17
C GLY A 2 -3.16 -19.62 -3.06
N LYS A 3 -3.95 -19.16 -3.90
CA LYS A 3 -3.52 -18.23 -4.74
C LYS A 3 -3.40 -16.94 -4.11
N ARG A 4 -2.30 -16.23 -4.15
CA ARG A 4 -2.19 -15.00 -3.56
C ARG A 4 -2.98 -14.00 -4.27
N LYS A 5 -3.72 -13.21 -3.69
CA LYS A 5 -4.47 -12.21 -4.25
C LYS A 5 -3.62 -11.05 -4.56
N GLU A 6 -3.63 -10.53 -5.71
CA GLU A 6 -2.89 -9.35 -6.03
C GLU A 6 -3.63 -8.13 -5.58
N VAL A 7 -2.95 -7.14 -5.07
CA VAL A 7 -3.58 -5.93 -4.58
C VAL A 7 -3.81 -5.00 -5.76
N ALA A 8 -5.03 -4.57 -5.92
CA ALA A 8 -5.37 -3.70 -7.03
C ALA A 8 -4.72 -2.35 -6.86
N PHE A 9 -4.45 -1.69 -7.98
CA PHE A 9 -3.83 -0.38 -7.94
C PHE A 9 -4.64 0.58 -7.10
N GLU A 10 -5.93 0.60 -7.26
CA GLU A 10 -6.78 1.50 -6.50
C GLU A 10 -6.70 1.25 -5.00
N GLU A 11 -6.56 0.01 -4.64
CA GLU A 11 -6.47 -0.34 -3.25
C GLU A 11 -5.13 0.12 -2.68
N LYS A 12 -4.06 -0.02 -3.45
CA LYS A 12 -2.76 0.43 -3.00
C LYS A 12 -2.81 1.93 -2.72
N VAL A 13 -3.37 2.68 -3.65
CA VAL A 13 -3.44 4.12 -3.51
C VAL A 13 -4.26 4.49 -2.30
N SER A 14 -5.40 3.82 -2.13
CA SER A 14 -6.27 4.12 -1.02
C SER A 14 -5.57 3.89 0.32
N LEU A 15 -4.88 2.77 0.44
CA LEU A 15 -4.21 2.44 1.69
C LEU A 15 -3.07 3.40 1.99
N VAL A 16 -2.32 3.76 0.97
CA VAL A 16 -1.21 4.68 1.16
C VAL A 16 -1.75 6.05 1.58
N GLU A 17 -2.81 6.49 0.94
CA GLU A 17 -3.39 7.78 1.27
C GLU A 17 -3.97 7.79 2.67
N GLU A 18 -4.59 6.69 3.08
CA GLU A 18 -5.13 6.61 4.42
C GLU A 18 -4.02 6.66 5.46
N TYR A 19 -2.92 6.01 5.14
CA TYR A 19 -1.78 6.03 6.04
C TYR A 19 -1.22 7.44 6.17
N LEU A 20 -1.05 8.12 5.05
CA LEU A 20 -0.48 9.45 5.05
C LEU A 20 -1.42 10.47 5.71
N ALA A 21 -2.70 10.19 5.67
CA ALA A 21 -3.68 11.07 6.29
C ALA A 21 -3.79 10.79 7.79
N GLY A 22 -3.09 9.77 8.27
CA GLY A 22 -3.14 9.46 9.68
C GLY A 22 -4.31 8.60 10.11
N ARG A 23 -5.03 8.03 9.16
CA ARG A 23 -6.17 7.20 9.51
C ARG A 23 -5.83 5.75 9.74
N LEU A 24 -4.74 5.29 9.14
CA LEU A 24 -4.30 3.92 9.33
C LEU A 24 -2.85 3.92 9.76
N ARG A 25 -2.50 2.93 10.55
CA ARG A 25 -1.12 2.78 10.94
C ARG A 25 -0.48 1.84 9.96
N MET A 26 0.85 1.87 9.89
CA MET A 26 1.59 1.04 8.96
C MET A 26 1.18 -0.42 9.07
N ARG A 27 1.09 -0.91 10.28
CA ARG A 27 0.74 -2.30 10.50
C ARG A 27 -0.65 -2.63 9.98
N GLU A 28 -1.59 -1.74 10.22
CA GLU A 28 -2.93 -1.96 9.76
C GLU A 28 -3.03 -1.90 8.26
N ALA A 29 -2.34 -0.95 7.65
CA ALA A 29 -2.37 -0.82 6.21
C ALA A 29 -1.80 -2.06 5.55
N ALA A 30 -0.70 -2.57 6.09
CA ALA A 30 -0.08 -3.76 5.52
C ALA A 30 -0.99 -4.95 5.67
N ARG A 31 -1.68 -5.04 6.80
CA ARG A 31 -2.59 -6.13 7.04
C ARG A 31 -3.75 -6.10 6.06
N ARG A 32 -4.31 -4.94 5.82
CA ARG A 32 -5.42 -4.85 4.90
C ARG A 32 -5.01 -5.20 3.49
N ALA A 33 -3.80 -4.84 3.12
CA ALA A 33 -3.30 -5.15 1.80
C ALA A 33 -2.87 -6.61 1.68
N GLY A 34 -2.67 -7.26 2.80
CA GLY A 34 -2.20 -8.63 2.77
C GLY A 34 -0.73 -8.74 2.39
N VAL A 35 0.05 -7.72 2.69
CA VAL A 35 1.47 -7.73 2.34
C VAL A 35 2.29 -7.52 3.59
N GLY A 36 3.58 -7.68 3.46
CA GLY A 36 4.47 -7.49 4.59
C GLY A 36 4.69 -6.02 4.86
N HIS A 37 5.22 -5.75 6.04
CA HIS A 37 5.50 -4.40 6.46
C HIS A 37 6.46 -3.71 5.50
N THR A 38 7.48 -4.42 5.08
CA THR A 38 8.48 -3.86 4.19
C THR A 38 7.88 -3.47 2.85
N THR A 39 6.97 -4.29 2.34
CA THR A 39 6.34 -3.99 1.07
C THR A 39 5.50 -2.72 1.20
N MET A 40 4.78 -2.58 2.30
CA MET A 40 3.96 -1.41 2.51
C MET A 40 4.83 -0.16 2.61
N GLU A 41 5.95 -0.25 3.29
CA GLU A 41 6.86 0.86 3.42
C GLU A 41 7.40 1.27 2.05
N SER A 42 7.66 0.30 1.21
CA SER A 42 8.18 0.56 -0.12
C SER A 42 7.15 1.34 -0.94
N TRP A 43 5.88 0.94 -0.85
CA TRP A 43 4.83 1.62 -1.57
C TRP A 43 4.73 3.08 -1.12
N ILE A 44 4.77 3.30 0.18
CA ILE A 44 4.66 4.64 0.71
C ILE A 44 5.83 5.50 0.26
N SER A 45 7.02 4.94 0.31
CA SER A 45 8.20 5.66 -0.09
C SER A 45 8.13 6.07 -1.56
N ARG A 46 7.69 5.17 -2.42
CA ARG A 46 7.58 5.47 -3.82
C ARG A 46 6.50 6.51 -4.07
N TYR A 47 5.39 6.39 -3.36
CA TYR A 47 4.30 7.33 -3.53
C TYR A 47 4.76 8.73 -3.17
N ARG A 48 5.49 8.86 -2.09
CA ARG A 48 5.95 10.18 -1.67
C ARG A 48 6.99 10.74 -2.62
N SER A 49 7.71 9.86 -3.26
CA SER A 49 8.75 10.29 -4.17
C SER A 49 8.22 10.59 -5.57
N GLU A 50 7.36 9.75 -6.09
CA GLU A 50 6.92 9.87 -7.46
C GLU A 50 5.43 10.07 -7.65
N GLY A 51 4.68 9.96 -6.61
CA GLY A 51 3.25 10.16 -6.72
C GLY A 51 2.51 8.87 -7.04
N ILE A 52 1.27 9.01 -7.44
CA ILE A 52 0.42 7.88 -7.70
C ILE A 52 0.97 6.92 -8.74
N SER A 53 1.59 7.43 -9.76
CA SER A 53 2.07 6.57 -10.83
C SER A 53 3.10 5.56 -10.35
N ALA A 54 3.73 5.82 -9.22
CA ALA A 54 4.72 4.91 -8.70
C ALA A 54 4.10 3.60 -8.26
N LEU A 55 2.80 3.60 -8.02
CA LEU A 55 2.11 2.40 -7.57
C LEU A 55 1.53 1.57 -8.71
N GLU A 56 1.64 2.09 -9.92
CA GLU A 56 1.15 1.35 -11.07
C GLU A 56 2.19 0.31 -11.43
N GLU A 57 1.71 -0.80 -11.90
CA GLU A 57 2.65 -1.84 -12.25
C GLU A 57 2.95 -1.86 -13.69
#